data_144c49e9927e9e338b35aed7f816fc7f
#
_entry.id   144c49e9927e9e338b35aed7f816fc7f
#
_cell.length_a   1.000
_cell.length_b   1.000
_cell.length_c   1.000
_cell.angle_alpha   90.00
_cell.angle_beta   90.00
_cell.angle_gamma   90.00
#
_symmetry.space_group_name_H-M   'P 1'
#
loop_
_entity.id
_entity.type
_entity.pdbx_description
1 polymer ?
#
loop_
_entity_poly.entity_id
_entity_poly.type
_entity_poly.pdbx_seq_one_letter_code
_entity_poly.pdbx_strand_id
1 'polypeptide(L)'
;MEPIANDNQFPSKVTNYQALEFNSDLNRTAWIRHLYGETDRWRRPKPIRAHAWSTILAVSYDLTDNSRLFVRYAQMSRFPSVYEVTAANGNEGLYGSETVAKFRFKPERSRSWEIGYSFNFAPYWAKLRAGDMRLTYYRNRIQNVIETTNDYCRTVQYDKADSAGLEWQSRIDTGRFFAALGATYRLKQQMCDRDTAFDYDPYLKGVPDCIEGGYGSTRGYQYLQPKYSINLDAGVRLLGEKLELGMRGIYHSRAKPSNYDQLLAKGFGQVYARTGKPHGGHAATLWDVYGRYRLHKNLNVNLGITNLTNCYYLDPMSNTAAPGPGRTVTFGLTAKF
;
A
#
# COMPACT_ATOMS: atom_id res chain seq x y z
N MET A 1 -6.83 26.49 -18.63
CA MET A 1 -7.46 26.85 -17.35
C MET A 1 -6.97 28.24 -17.01
N GLU A 2 -7.84 29.17 -16.91
CA GLU A 2 -7.43 30.48 -16.49
C GLU A 2 -7.03 30.47 -15.02
N PRO A 3 -6.06 31.30 -14.63
CA PRO A 3 -5.58 31.33 -13.27
C PRO A 3 -6.73 31.61 -12.32
N ILE A 4 -6.71 30.89 -11.21
CA ILE A 4 -7.70 31.06 -10.15
C ILE A 4 -7.59 32.41 -9.50
N ALA A 5 -6.47 33.07 -9.59
CA ALA A 5 -6.30 34.38 -9.03
C ALA A 5 -6.25 35.42 -10.15
N ASN A 6 -7.08 36.40 -10.02
CA ASN A 6 -6.94 37.64 -10.74
C ASN A 6 -6.07 38.58 -9.91
N ASP A 7 -6.11 39.83 -10.22
CA ASP A 7 -5.44 40.88 -9.47
C ASP A 7 -5.75 40.84 -7.98
N ASN A 8 -6.88 40.22 -7.61
CA ASN A 8 -7.30 40.01 -6.24
C ASN A 8 -6.89 38.62 -5.72
N GLN A 9 -6.02 37.89 -6.43
CA GLN A 9 -5.48 36.60 -6.05
C GLN A 9 -6.47 35.42 -6.12
N PHE A 10 -7.67 35.67 -6.66
CA PHE A 10 -8.64 34.63 -6.90
C PHE A 10 -9.03 34.65 -8.36
N PRO A 11 -9.30 33.53 -8.97
CA PRO A 11 -9.69 33.52 -10.35
C PRO A 11 -11.02 34.21 -10.50
N SER A 12 -11.00 35.28 -11.22
CA SER A 12 -12.23 35.80 -11.82
C SER A 12 -12.92 34.73 -12.65
N LYS A 13 -12.22 33.67 -12.99
CA LYS A 13 -12.59 32.64 -13.95
C LYS A 13 -12.80 31.26 -13.36
N VAL A 14 -13.15 31.20 -12.10
CA VAL A 14 -13.87 30.05 -11.53
C VAL A 14 -15.10 29.71 -12.40
N THR A 15 -15.58 30.67 -13.14
CA THR A 15 -16.57 30.47 -14.20
C THR A 15 -16.24 29.40 -15.22
N ASN A 16 -14.97 29.16 -15.53
CA ASN A 16 -14.62 28.07 -16.42
C ASN A 16 -14.91 26.72 -15.83
N TYR A 17 -14.83 26.63 -14.54
CA TYR A 17 -15.27 25.47 -13.81
C TYR A 17 -16.79 25.29 -13.90
N GLN A 18 -17.51 26.40 -13.83
CA GLN A 18 -18.95 26.40 -14.03
C GLN A 18 -19.36 25.99 -15.44
N ALA A 19 -18.59 26.41 -16.43
CA ALA A 19 -18.87 26.05 -17.81
C ALA A 19 -18.83 24.53 -18.04
N LEU A 20 -18.12 23.80 -17.18
CA LEU A 20 -18.08 22.36 -17.22
C LEU A 20 -19.28 21.71 -16.53
N GLU A 21 -19.74 22.29 -15.41
CA GLU A 21 -20.70 21.60 -14.55
C GLU A 21 -21.83 22.46 -13.99
N PHE A 22 -21.63 23.78 -13.88
CA PHE A 22 -22.54 24.68 -13.18
C PHE A 22 -22.71 26.00 -13.92
N ASN A 23 -23.90 26.28 -14.36
CA ASN A 23 -24.22 27.47 -15.17
C ASN A 23 -24.68 28.68 -14.37
N SER A 24 -24.56 28.71 -13.07
CA SER A 24 -25.11 29.77 -12.25
C SER A 24 -24.12 30.42 -11.28
N ASP A 25 -24.30 31.69 -10.99
CA ASP A 25 -23.52 32.40 -9.97
C ASP A 25 -23.67 31.80 -8.57
N LEU A 26 -24.79 31.14 -8.31
CA LEU A 26 -25.01 30.42 -7.06
C LEU A 26 -24.01 29.26 -6.89
N ASN A 27 -23.84 28.50 -7.96
CA ASN A 27 -22.90 27.38 -7.94
C ASN A 27 -21.45 27.85 -7.86
N ARG A 28 -21.14 28.97 -8.52
CA ARG A 28 -19.85 29.63 -8.40
C ARG A 28 -19.55 30.04 -6.95
N THR A 29 -20.51 30.63 -6.29
CA THR A 29 -20.37 31.04 -4.89
C THR A 29 -20.20 29.83 -3.98
N ALA A 30 -20.95 28.77 -4.22
CA ALA A 30 -20.82 27.53 -3.47
C ALA A 30 -19.41 26.92 -3.63
N TRP A 31 -18.87 26.93 -4.85
CA TRP A 31 -17.50 26.46 -5.13
C TRP A 31 -16.44 27.27 -4.39
N ILE A 32 -16.59 28.57 -4.34
CA ILE A 32 -15.65 29.44 -3.63
C ILE A 32 -15.72 29.20 -2.15
N ARG A 33 -16.91 29.10 -1.58
CA ARG A 33 -17.09 28.73 -0.17
C ARG A 33 -16.44 27.41 0.13
N HIS A 34 -16.61 26.47 -0.77
CA HIS A 34 -16.03 25.14 -0.66
C HIS A 34 -14.50 25.16 -0.62
N LEU A 35 -13.87 25.90 -1.50
CA LEU A 35 -12.42 25.96 -1.60
C LEU A 35 -11.78 26.82 -0.49
N TYR A 36 -12.44 27.84 -0.04
CA TYR A 36 -11.83 28.90 0.80
C TYR A 36 -12.52 29.16 2.13
N GLY A 37 -13.63 28.48 2.41
CA GLY A 37 -14.41 28.65 3.63
C GLY A 37 -15.47 29.75 3.54
N GLU A 38 -16.41 29.70 4.49
CA GLU A 38 -17.63 30.53 4.44
C GLU A 38 -17.42 32.00 4.62
N THR A 39 -16.39 32.42 5.33
CA THR A 39 -16.30 33.79 5.86
C THR A 39 -15.67 34.75 4.91
N ASP A 40 -15.00 34.27 3.87
CA ASP A 40 -14.15 35.14 3.10
C ASP A 40 -14.47 35.11 1.63
N ARG A 41 -15.42 35.90 1.26
CA ARG A 41 -15.58 36.28 -0.11
C ARG A 41 -14.24 36.71 -0.66
N TRP A 42 -13.52 35.80 -1.33
CA TRP A 42 -12.31 36.16 -2.04
C TRP A 42 -11.04 36.46 -1.20
N ARG A 43 -10.99 36.05 0.05
CA ARG A 43 -9.74 36.17 0.80
C ARG A 43 -8.75 35.04 0.46
N ARG A 44 -7.51 35.43 0.34
CA ARG A 44 -6.43 34.49 0.13
C ARG A 44 -6.30 33.56 1.33
N PRO A 45 -6.22 32.24 1.12
CA PRO A 45 -5.95 31.30 2.21
C PRO A 45 -4.67 31.69 2.95
N LYS A 46 -4.72 31.63 4.27
CA LYS A 46 -3.52 31.88 5.07
C LYS A 46 -2.48 30.79 4.80
N PRO A 47 -1.22 31.14 4.61
CA PRO A 47 -0.18 30.15 4.41
C PRO A 47 -0.05 29.26 5.66
N ILE A 48 -0.05 27.95 5.45
CA ILE A 48 0.22 26.98 6.50
C ILE A 48 1.72 26.77 6.54
N ARG A 49 2.33 27.04 7.69
CA ARG A 49 3.75 26.79 7.93
C ARG A 49 3.89 25.77 9.05
N ALA A 50 4.71 24.79 8.83
CA ALA A 50 4.98 23.77 9.82
C ALA A 50 6.42 23.27 9.68
N HIS A 51 6.98 22.78 10.78
CA HIS A 51 8.31 22.16 10.79
C HIS A 51 8.21 20.80 11.47
N ALA A 52 9.05 19.88 11.05
CA ALA A 52 9.18 18.58 11.68
C ALA A 52 10.62 18.08 11.56
N TRP A 53 11.02 17.30 12.53
CA TRP A 53 12.26 16.55 12.51
C TRP A 53 12.00 15.13 12.03
N SER A 54 12.85 14.66 11.14
CA SER A 54 12.90 13.27 10.72
C SER A 54 14.23 12.69 11.16
N THR A 55 14.17 11.59 11.90
CA THR A 55 15.35 10.96 12.49
C THR A 55 15.46 9.55 12.00
N ILE A 56 16.64 9.14 11.58
CA ILE A 56 16.97 7.76 11.22
C ILE A 56 18.20 7.37 12.01
N LEU A 57 18.08 6.28 12.78
CA LEU A 57 19.17 5.66 13.50
C LEU A 57 19.27 4.21 13.04
N ALA A 58 20.46 3.78 12.70
CA ALA A 58 20.72 2.40 12.31
C ALA A 58 22.03 1.93 12.96
N VAL A 59 21.99 0.75 13.55
CA VAL A 59 23.13 0.07 14.14
C VAL A 59 23.17 -1.34 13.58
N SER A 60 24.35 -1.77 13.18
CA SER A 60 24.60 -3.17 12.82
C SER A 60 25.83 -3.67 13.57
N TYR A 61 25.76 -4.94 13.95
CA TYR A 61 26.83 -5.61 14.67
C TYR A 61 27.10 -6.99 14.05
N ASP A 62 28.33 -7.21 13.65
CA ASP A 62 28.78 -8.50 13.13
C ASP A 62 29.06 -9.43 14.30
N LEU A 63 28.21 -10.47 14.45
CA LEU A 63 28.38 -11.51 15.47
C LEU A 63 29.53 -12.43 15.10
N THR A 64 29.66 -12.69 13.82
CA THR A 64 30.74 -13.43 13.18
C THR A 64 30.99 -12.85 11.80
N ASP A 65 32.05 -13.28 11.11
CA ASP A 65 32.34 -12.87 9.72
C ASP A 65 31.16 -13.16 8.76
N ASN A 66 30.28 -14.08 9.13
CA ASN A 66 29.17 -14.53 8.31
C ASN A 66 27.78 -14.20 8.86
N SER A 67 27.70 -13.57 10.00
CA SER A 67 26.40 -13.25 10.64
C SER A 67 26.36 -11.86 11.21
N ARG A 68 25.23 -11.18 11.00
CA ARG A 68 25.02 -9.79 11.40
C ARG A 68 23.64 -9.59 11.99
N LEU A 69 23.60 -8.90 13.11
CA LEU A 69 22.39 -8.28 13.66
C LEU A 69 22.29 -6.84 13.20
N PHE A 70 21.07 -6.36 12.97
CA PHE A 70 20.84 -4.94 12.75
C PHE A 70 19.55 -4.49 13.45
N VAL A 71 19.57 -3.23 13.85
CA VAL A 71 18.42 -2.52 14.40
C VAL A 71 18.34 -1.19 13.67
N ARG A 72 17.16 -0.85 13.20
CA ARG A 72 16.88 0.44 12.58
C ARG A 72 15.65 1.06 13.23
N TYR A 73 15.77 2.31 13.57
CA TYR A 73 14.67 3.17 13.97
C TYR A 73 14.54 4.32 12.99
N ALA A 74 13.34 4.61 12.55
CA ALA A 74 13.06 5.78 11.74
C ALA A 74 11.82 6.50 12.28
N GLN A 75 11.92 7.82 12.43
CA GLN A 75 10.80 8.70 12.69
C GLN A 75 10.70 9.71 11.55
N MET A 76 9.53 9.78 10.94
CA MET A 76 9.27 10.71 9.84
C MET A 76 7.95 11.44 10.10
N SER A 77 7.85 12.64 9.53
CA SER A 77 6.61 13.42 9.55
C SER A 77 6.23 13.79 8.12
N ARG A 78 4.95 13.66 7.81
CA ARG A 78 4.37 14.09 6.54
C ARG A 78 3.35 15.19 6.82
N PHE A 79 3.49 16.31 6.14
CA PHE A 79 2.49 17.38 6.19
C PHE A 79 1.35 17.07 5.22
N PRO A 80 0.13 17.54 5.53
CA PRO A 80 -0.97 17.45 4.58
C PRO A 80 -0.60 18.11 3.26
N SER A 81 -0.91 17.46 2.16
CA SER A 81 -0.74 18.06 0.83
C SER A 81 -1.80 19.13 0.57
N VAL A 82 -1.55 19.99 -0.42
CA VAL A 82 -2.54 21.00 -0.85
C VAL A 82 -3.84 20.32 -1.26
N TYR A 83 -3.78 19.19 -1.95
CA TYR A 83 -4.95 18.43 -2.34
C TYR A 83 -5.74 17.93 -1.13
N GLU A 84 -5.08 17.35 -0.14
CA GLU A 84 -5.76 16.87 1.08
C GLU A 84 -6.44 17.98 1.86
N VAL A 85 -5.83 19.16 1.90
CA VAL A 85 -6.42 20.33 2.60
C VAL A 85 -7.58 20.91 1.82
N THR A 86 -7.55 20.91 0.49
CA THR A 86 -8.60 21.48 -0.35
C THR A 86 -9.69 20.49 -0.71
N ALA A 87 -9.34 19.22 -0.99
CA ALA A 87 -10.29 18.16 -1.31
C ALA A 87 -10.99 17.57 -0.07
N ALA A 88 -10.47 17.87 1.12
CA ALA A 88 -11.07 17.42 2.38
C ALA A 88 -12.56 17.72 2.49
N ASN A 89 -13.03 18.65 1.70
CA ASN A 89 -14.31 19.30 1.88
C ASN A 89 -15.25 19.17 0.67
N GLY A 90 -14.87 18.30 -0.29
CA GLY A 90 -15.50 18.18 -1.60
C GLY A 90 -17.02 18.06 -1.61
N ASN A 91 -17.63 17.48 -0.61
CA ASN A 91 -19.07 17.24 -0.63
C ASN A 91 -19.86 17.92 0.49
N GLU A 92 -19.21 18.41 1.53
CA GLU A 92 -19.93 19.05 2.62
C GLU A 92 -20.51 20.42 2.22
N GLY A 93 -19.85 21.13 1.31
CA GLY A 93 -20.35 22.39 0.75
C GLY A 93 -21.59 22.22 -0.13
N LEU A 94 -21.79 21.07 -0.76
CA LEU A 94 -22.98 20.77 -1.57
C LEU A 94 -24.22 20.46 -0.72
N TYR A 95 -24.03 20.05 0.52
CA TYR A 95 -25.12 19.68 1.43
C TYR A 95 -25.24 20.57 2.66
N GLY A 96 -24.58 21.72 2.66
CA GLY A 96 -24.84 22.80 3.63
C GLY A 96 -24.24 22.60 5.02
N SER A 97 -23.18 21.85 5.17
CA SER A 97 -22.54 21.74 6.48
C SER A 97 -21.35 22.69 6.67
N GLU A 98 -21.30 23.26 7.85
CA GLU A 98 -20.47 24.39 8.29
C GLU A 98 -18.96 24.13 8.43
N THR A 99 -18.38 23.13 7.78
CA THR A 99 -17.19 22.52 8.36
C THR A 99 -15.87 22.72 7.62
N VAL A 100 -15.84 23.38 6.50
CA VAL A 100 -14.63 23.56 5.67
C VAL A 100 -13.47 24.23 6.42
N ALA A 101 -13.74 25.12 7.34
CA ALA A 101 -12.71 25.87 8.06
C ALA A 101 -12.18 25.18 9.33
N LYS A 102 -12.78 24.09 9.77
CA LYS A 102 -12.52 23.49 11.08
C LYS A 102 -11.47 22.36 11.07
N PHE A 103 -11.25 21.72 9.93
CA PHE A 103 -10.29 20.62 9.86
C PHE A 103 -8.85 21.11 9.69
N ARG A 104 -8.20 21.36 10.80
CA ARG A 104 -6.75 21.53 10.82
C ARG A 104 -6.11 20.15 10.96
N PHE A 105 -5.79 19.53 9.85
CA PHE A 105 -5.03 18.28 9.86
C PHE A 105 -3.70 18.48 10.57
N LYS A 106 -3.42 17.60 11.50
CA LYS A 106 -2.10 17.48 12.11
C LYS A 106 -1.17 16.75 11.17
N PRO A 107 0.13 17.04 11.16
CA PRO A 107 1.09 16.24 10.42
C PRO A 107 1.03 14.77 10.86
N GLU A 108 1.10 13.87 9.89
CA GLU A 108 1.31 12.46 10.19
C GLU A 108 2.68 12.26 10.81
N ARG A 109 2.77 11.35 11.77
CA ARG A 109 4.03 10.95 12.40
C ARG A 109 4.19 9.44 12.31
N SER A 110 5.11 9.00 11.49
CA SER A 110 5.49 7.60 11.37
C SER A 110 6.66 7.30 12.30
N ARG A 111 6.60 6.16 12.99
CA ARG A 111 7.68 5.55 13.76
C ARG A 111 7.82 4.12 13.34
N SER A 112 8.97 3.79 12.80
CA SER A 112 9.29 2.46 12.29
C SER A 112 10.45 1.86 13.06
N TRP A 113 10.31 0.59 13.40
CA TRP A 113 11.35 -0.26 13.95
C TRP A 113 11.57 -1.46 13.04
N GLU A 114 12.82 -1.75 12.79
CA GLU A 114 13.26 -2.96 12.12
C GLU A 114 14.35 -3.60 12.95
N ILE A 115 14.22 -4.89 13.23
CA ILE A 115 15.22 -5.70 13.90
C ILE A 115 15.42 -6.94 13.03
N GLY A 116 16.64 -7.20 12.63
CA GLY A 116 16.87 -8.32 11.74
C GLY A 116 18.22 -8.99 11.96
N TYR A 117 18.25 -10.23 11.50
CA TYR A 117 19.41 -11.09 11.50
C TYR A 117 19.67 -11.55 10.05
N SER A 118 20.90 -11.44 9.62
CA SER A 118 21.37 -11.98 8.35
C SER A 118 22.51 -12.97 8.56
N PHE A 119 22.50 -14.04 7.78
CA PHE A 119 23.49 -15.09 7.87
C PHE A 119 23.91 -15.57 6.47
N ASN A 120 25.19 -15.52 6.21
CA ASN A 120 25.80 -16.09 5.01
C ASN A 120 26.31 -17.50 5.37
N PHE A 121 25.60 -18.53 4.92
CA PHE A 121 25.97 -19.92 5.17
C PHE A 121 26.77 -20.56 4.02
N ALA A 122 27.01 -19.84 2.92
CA ALA A 122 27.79 -20.37 1.81
C ALA A 122 29.16 -20.89 2.23
N PRO A 123 29.93 -20.24 3.12
CA PRO A 123 31.24 -20.73 3.52
C PRO A 123 31.23 -22.10 4.22
N TYR A 124 30.11 -22.51 4.78
CA TYR A 124 29.97 -23.77 5.50
C TYR A 124 29.65 -24.94 4.59
N TRP A 125 29.33 -24.70 3.33
CA TRP A 125 28.99 -25.75 2.36
C TRP A 125 29.75 -25.56 1.06
N ALA A 126 30.80 -26.34 0.85
CA ALA A 126 31.75 -26.19 -0.27
C ALA A 126 31.09 -26.24 -1.68
N LYS A 127 29.86 -26.74 -1.79
CA LYS A 127 29.11 -26.77 -3.05
C LYS A 127 28.31 -25.52 -3.35
N LEU A 128 28.24 -24.58 -2.41
CA LEU A 128 27.49 -23.34 -2.61
C LEU A 128 28.39 -22.24 -3.17
N ARG A 129 27.94 -21.60 -4.24
CA ARG A 129 28.48 -20.33 -4.74
C ARG A 129 27.93 -19.15 -3.95
N ALA A 130 26.66 -19.25 -3.54
CA ALA A 130 26.01 -18.30 -2.66
C ALA A 130 24.99 -19.02 -1.79
N GLY A 131 24.87 -18.56 -0.54
CA GLY A 131 23.93 -19.08 0.42
C GLY A 131 23.74 -18.06 1.52
N ASP A 132 22.61 -17.36 1.51
CA ASP A 132 22.31 -16.32 2.48
C ASP A 132 20.86 -16.40 2.92
N MET A 133 20.60 -15.92 4.14
CA MET A 133 19.27 -15.72 4.67
C MET A 133 19.19 -14.43 5.47
N ARG A 134 18.00 -13.86 5.52
CA ARG A 134 17.68 -12.72 6.34
C ARG A 134 16.30 -12.90 6.95
N LEU A 135 16.20 -12.69 8.25
CA LEU A 135 14.95 -12.60 8.96
C LEU A 135 14.82 -11.19 9.53
N THR A 136 13.72 -10.53 9.28
CA THR A 136 13.45 -9.18 9.77
C THR A 136 12.09 -9.14 10.47
N TYR A 137 12.06 -8.64 11.68
CA TYR A 137 10.84 -8.14 12.32
C TYR A 137 10.72 -6.66 12.04
N TYR A 138 9.56 -6.22 11.59
CA TYR A 138 9.25 -4.81 11.42
C TYR A 138 8.01 -4.41 12.20
N ARG A 139 7.99 -3.18 12.65
CA ARG A 139 6.81 -2.53 13.19
C ARG A 139 6.77 -1.08 12.76
N ASN A 140 5.65 -0.67 12.19
CA ASN A 140 5.40 0.71 11.79
C ASN A 140 4.12 1.21 12.45
N ARG A 141 4.20 2.39 13.09
CA ARG A 141 3.05 3.10 13.65
C ARG A 141 2.99 4.50 13.09
N ILE A 142 1.86 4.82 12.49
CA ILE A 142 1.57 6.14 11.96
C ILE A 142 0.49 6.76 12.84
N GLN A 143 0.71 7.95 13.35
CA GLN A 143 -0.26 8.77 14.09
C GLN A 143 -0.82 9.86 13.19
N ASN A 144 -2.06 10.28 13.43
CA ASN A 144 -2.77 11.30 12.65
C ASN A 144 -2.83 10.94 11.16
N VAL A 145 -3.23 9.72 10.85
CA VAL A 145 -3.26 9.17 9.48
C VAL A 145 -4.23 9.96 8.63
N ILE A 146 -3.76 10.50 7.51
CA ILE A 146 -4.59 11.25 6.57
C ILE A 146 -4.99 10.33 5.43
N GLU A 147 -6.29 10.10 5.30
CA GLU A 147 -6.86 9.20 4.30
C GLU A 147 -7.98 9.87 3.53
N THR A 148 -8.17 9.45 2.28
CA THR A 148 -9.30 9.88 1.45
C THR A 148 -10.37 8.79 1.47
N THR A 149 -11.60 9.15 1.77
CA THR A 149 -12.73 8.23 1.73
C THR A 149 -13.12 7.91 0.29
N ASN A 150 -13.65 6.70 0.07
CA ASN A 150 -14.04 6.27 -1.28
C ASN A 150 -15.43 6.77 -1.67
N ASP A 151 -16.28 6.98 -0.70
CA ASP A 151 -17.69 7.27 -0.88
C ASP A 151 -17.93 8.72 -1.32
N TYR A 152 -17.15 9.67 -0.79
CA TYR A 152 -17.35 11.10 -1.08
C TYR A 152 -16.05 11.83 -1.46
N CYS A 153 -14.97 11.11 -1.73
CA CYS A 153 -13.65 11.70 -1.99
C CYS A 153 -13.21 12.70 -0.91
N ARG A 154 -13.71 12.51 0.31
CA ARG A 154 -13.44 13.35 1.46
C ARG A 154 -12.14 12.94 2.13
N THR A 155 -11.32 13.89 2.55
CA THR A 155 -10.14 13.61 3.35
C THR A 155 -10.51 13.63 4.84
N VAL A 156 -10.09 12.60 5.55
CA VAL A 156 -10.29 12.39 6.98
C VAL A 156 -8.96 12.15 7.68
N GLN A 157 -8.91 12.34 8.98
CA GLN A 157 -7.73 12.04 9.77
C GLN A 157 -8.08 11.05 10.87
N TYR A 158 -7.45 9.89 10.83
CA TYR A 158 -7.59 8.84 11.84
C TYR A 158 -6.52 8.96 12.91
N ASP A 159 -6.80 8.44 14.09
CA ASP A 159 -5.88 8.48 15.23
C ASP A 159 -4.56 7.79 14.91
N LYS A 160 -4.61 6.57 14.39
CA LYS A 160 -3.39 5.80 14.08
C LYS A 160 -3.61 4.62 13.15
N ALA A 161 -2.55 4.26 12.44
CA ALA A 161 -2.37 2.96 11.80
C ALA A 161 -1.17 2.23 12.43
N ASP A 162 -1.30 0.92 12.64
CA ASP A 162 -0.28 0.08 13.25
C ASP A 162 -0.09 -1.19 12.41
N SER A 163 1.11 -1.42 11.91
CA SER A 163 1.47 -2.61 11.14
C SER A 163 2.73 -3.25 11.71
N ALA A 164 2.77 -4.57 11.73
CA ALA A 164 3.91 -5.34 12.17
C ALA A 164 3.95 -6.69 11.47
N GLY A 165 5.13 -7.24 11.28
CA GLY A 165 5.29 -8.54 10.65
C GLY A 165 6.71 -9.08 10.71
N LEU A 166 6.85 -10.26 10.14
CA LEU A 166 8.12 -10.94 9.92
C LEU A 166 8.33 -11.11 8.42
N GLU A 167 9.54 -10.85 7.97
CA GLU A 167 9.98 -11.06 6.61
C GLU A 167 11.16 -12.03 6.61
N TRP A 168 11.05 -13.09 5.82
CA TRP A 168 12.10 -14.03 5.55
C TRP A 168 12.55 -13.90 4.09
N GLN A 169 13.84 -13.86 3.88
CA GLN A 169 14.48 -13.92 2.59
C GLN A 169 15.61 -14.92 2.64
N SER A 170 15.72 -15.80 1.68
CA SER A 170 16.85 -16.70 1.57
C SER A 170 17.17 -17.01 0.12
N ARG A 171 18.43 -17.29 -0.14
CA ARG A 171 18.94 -17.64 -1.45
C ARG A 171 20.02 -18.71 -1.32
N ILE A 172 19.96 -19.66 -2.23
CA ILE A 172 21.00 -20.68 -2.44
C ILE A 172 21.37 -20.74 -3.92
N ASP A 173 22.65 -20.92 -4.22
CA ASP A 173 23.16 -21.10 -5.57
C ASP A 173 24.36 -22.05 -5.54
N THR A 174 24.26 -23.17 -6.24
CA THR A 174 25.34 -24.15 -6.42
C THR A 174 26.06 -23.97 -7.74
N GLY A 175 25.70 -22.97 -8.55
CA GLY A 175 26.08 -22.84 -9.94
C GLY A 175 25.14 -23.63 -10.87
N ARG A 176 24.87 -24.90 -10.58
CA ARG A 176 23.92 -25.72 -11.35
C ARG A 176 22.48 -25.53 -10.89
N PHE A 177 22.21 -25.52 -9.59
CA PHE A 177 20.87 -25.30 -9.01
C PHE A 177 20.85 -23.99 -8.27
N PHE A 178 19.75 -23.29 -8.37
CA PHE A 178 19.50 -22.10 -7.60
C PHE A 178 18.07 -22.07 -7.06
N ALA A 179 17.89 -21.44 -5.90
CA ALA A 179 16.59 -21.15 -5.36
C ALA A 179 16.64 -19.86 -4.53
N ALA A 180 15.57 -19.10 -4.58
CA ALA A 180 15.32 -17.94 -3.72
C ALA A 180 13.91 -18.06 -3.15
N LEU A 181 13.78 -17.85 -1.83
CA LEU A 181 12.53 -17.87 -1.10
C LEU A 181 12.34 -16.55 -0.36
N GLY A 182 11.23 -15.90 -0.61
CA GLY A 182 10.74 -14.76 0.18
C GLY A 182 9.42 -15.13 0.86
N ALA A 183 9.28 -14.81 2.13
CA ALA A 183 8.04 -15.01 2.87
C ALA A 183 7.77 -13.82 3.78
N THR A 184 6.52 -13.39 3.83
CA THR A 184 6.05 -12.35 4.75
C THR A 184 4.92 -12.89 5.59
N TYR A 185 5.02 -12.74 6.89
CA TYR A 185 3.95 -13.02 7.85
C TYR A 185 3.54 -11.74 8.55
N ARG A 186 2.32 -11.30 8.34
CA ARG A 186 1.79 -10.06 8.90
C ARG A 186 1.10 -10.34 10.22
N LEU A 187 1.69 -9.82 11.28
CA LEU A 187 1.22 -9.98 12.65
C LEU A 187 0.12 -8.98 12.98
N LYS A 188 0.20 -7.78 12.39
CA LYS A 188 -0.71 -6.69 12.67
C LYS A 188 -0.91 -5.81 11.45
N GLN A 189 -2.16 -5.41 11.20
CA GLN A 189 -2.57 -4.49 10.15
C GLN A 189 -3.85 -3.79 10.63
N GLN A 190 -3.72 -2.75 11.42
CA GLN A 190 -4.86 -2.10 12.05
C GLN A 190 -4.88 -0.61 11.77
N MET A 191 -6.07 -0.08 11.59
CA MET A 191 -6.38 1.34 11.67
C MET A 191 -7.30 1.57 12.86
N CYS A 192 -7.03 2.60 13.62
CA CYS A 192 -7.76 2.92 14.83
C CYS A 192 -8.26 4.36 14.76
N ASP A 193 -9.53 4.54 15.10
CA ASP A 193 -10.13 5.85 15.26
C ASP A 193 -11.39 5.73 16.12
N ARG A 194 -11.39 6.42 17.23
CA ARG A 194 -12.49 6.34 18.19
C ARG A 194 -13.76 6.99 17.67
N ASP A 195 -13.60 8.13 17.00
CA ASP A 195 -14.75 8.88 16.51
C ASP A 195 -15.46 8.13 15.40
N THR A 196 -14.71 7.55 14.46
CA THR A 196 -15.28 6.69 13.41
C THR A 196 -15.92 5.43 13.98
N ALA A 197 -15.32 4.80 14.99
CA ALA A 197 -15.94 3.64 15.65
C ALA A 197 -17.27 4.01 16.31
N PHE A 198 -17.33 5.18 16.95
CA PHE A 198 -18.55 5.72 17.54
C PHE A 198 -19.61 6.05 16.49
N ASP A 199 -19.24 6.58 15.33
CA ASP A 199 -20.17 6.85 14.23
C ASP A 199 -20.84 5.57 13.70
N TYR A 200 -20.11 4.45 13.69
CA TYR A 200 -20.67 3.15 13.33
C TYR A 200 -21.50 2.52 14.44
N ASP A 201 -21.17 2.78 15.69
CA ASP A 201 -21.82 2.18 16.86
C ASP A 201 -21.95 3.20 18.02
N PRO A 202 -22.91 4.14 17.93
CA PRO A 202 -23.13 5.17 18.95
C PRO A 202 -23.48 4.59 20.33
N TYR A 203 -23.95 3.36 20.35
CA TYR A 203 -24.34 2.67 21.59
C TYR A 203 -23.24 1.80 22.19
N LEU A 204 -22.04 1.79 21.59
CA LEU A 204 -20.86 1.07 22.04
C LEU A 204 -21.09 -0.46 22.23
N LYS A 205 -21.90 -1.06 21.37
CA LYS A 205 -22.32 -2.47 21.46
C LYS A 205 -21.33 -3.47 20.89
N GLY A 206 -20.31 -3.02 20.18
CA GLY A 206 -19.34 -3.97 19.69
C GLY A 206 -18.42 -3.59 18.55
N VAL A 207 -18.43 -2.37 18.03
CA VAL A 207 -17.41 -1.92 17.08
C VAL A 207 -16.19 -1.46 17.85
N PRO A 208 -15.02 -2.10 17.69
CA PRO A 208 -13.80 -1.67 18.36
C PRO A 208 -13.19 -0.44 17.70
N ASP A 209 -12.48 0.37 18.47
CA ASP A 209 -11.74 1.55 17.97
C ASP A 209 -10.68 1.19 16.90
N CYS A 210 -10.21 -0.04 16.89
CA CYS A 210 -9.21 -0.53 15.94
C CYS A 210 -9.79 -1.62 15.06
N ILE A 211 -9.74 -1.42 13.76
CA ILE A 211 -10.24 -2.34 12.74
C ILE A 211 -9.08 -2.87 11.91
N GLU A 212 -9.01 -4.18 11.75
CA GLU A 212 -8.02 -4.83 10.89
C GLU A 212 -8.27 -4.45 9.42
N GLY A 213 -7.26 -3.91 8.73
CA GLY A 213 -7.36 -3.40 7.38
C GLY A 213 -8.01 -2.02 7.25
N GLY A 214 -8.54 -1.47 8.34
CA GLY A 214 -9.19 -0.15 8.37
C GLY A 214 -10.69 -0.19 8.12
N TYR A 215 -11.31 0.97 8.23
CA TYR A 215 -12.75 1.15 8.06
C TYR A 215 -13.16 1.10 6.58
N GLY A 216 -14.33 0.53 6.30
CA GLY A 216 -14.80 0.25 4.94
C GLY A 216 -15.05 1.48 4.07
N SER A 217 -15.23 2.65 4.67
CA SER A 217 -15.35 3.93 3.96
C SER A 217 -14.01 4.48 3.49
N THR A 218 -12.90 3.88 3.87
CA THR A 218 -11.56 4.39 3.60
C THR A 218 -10.79 3.53 2.63
N ARG A 219 -9.79 4.12 1.99
CA ARG A 219 -8.83 3.36 1.18
C ARG A 219 -8.01 2.38 2.01
N GLY A 220 -7.83 2.64 3.30
CA GLY A 220 -7.09 1.78 4.22
C GLY A 220 -7.61 0.34 4.26
N TYR A 221 -8.94 0.15 4.22
CA TYR A 221 -9.53 -1.19 4.13
C TYR A 221 -9.17 -1.92 2.83
N GLN A 222 -9.03 -1.22 1.73
CA GLN A 222 -8.62 -1.82 0.44
C GLN A 222 -7.19 -2.35 0.47
N TYR A 223 -6.40 -1.92 1.44
CA TYR A 223 -5.01 -2.32 1.60
C TYR A 223 -4.79 -3.44 2.62
N LEU A 224 -5.86 -4.12 3.06
CA LEU A 224 -5.69 -5.33 3.85
C LEU A 224 -4.91 -6.36 3.05
N GLN A 225 -3.69 -6.59 3.48
CA GLN A 225 -2.76 -7.52 2.85
C GLN A 225 -3.03 -8.94 3.33
N PRO A 226 -2.79 -9.97 2.50
CA PRO A 226 -2.80 -11.36 2.93
C PRO A 226 -1.93 -11.57 4.16
N LYS A 227 -2.39 -12.38 5.11
CA LYS A 227 -1.64 -12.69 6.33
C LYS A 227 -0.29 -13.35 6.02
N TYR A 228 -0.28 -14.21 5.01
CA TYR A 228 0.90 -14.89 4.49
C TYR A 228 1.08 -14.54 3.02
N SER A 229 2.31 -14.24 2.63
CA SER A 229 2.73 -14.09 1.25
C SER A 229 4.04 -14.83 1.08
N ILE A 230 4.14 -15.72 0.09
CA ILE A 230 5.32 -16.53 -0.17
C ILE A 230 5.67 -16.39 -1.65
N ASN A 231 6.93 -16.17 -1.96
CA ASN A 231 7.47 -16.10 -3.30
C ASN A 231 8.65 -17.09 -3.39
N LEU A 232 8.61 -17.96 -4.37
CA LEU A 232 9.67 -18.93 -4.70
C LEU A 232 10.16 -18.67 -6.12
N ASP A 233 11.45 -18.66 -6.31
CA ASP A 233 12.10 -18.74 -7.63
C ASP A 233 13.15 -19.85 -7.54
N ALA A 234 13.04 -20.90 -8.36
CA ALA A 234 13.97 -22.01 -8.33
C ALA A 234 14.24 -22.52 -9.74
N GLY A 235 15.45 -23.01 -9.99
CA GLY A 235 15.78 -23.47 -11.31
C GLY A 235 17.11 -24.18 -11.40
N VAL A 236 17.45 -24.56 -12.66
CA VAL A 236 18.65 -25.28 -13.02
C VAL A 236 19.34 -24.59 -14.19
N ARG A 237 20.69 -24.57 -14.12
CA ARG A 237 21.55 -24.14 -15.23
C ARG A 237 22.22 -25.32 -15.84
N LEU A 238 22.11 -25.47 -17.14
CA LEU A 238 22.57 -26.58 -17.95
C LEU A 238 23.48 -26.07 -19.08
N LEU A 239 24.14 -27.01 -19.78
CA LEU A 239 24.98 -26.72 -20.96
C LEU A 239 26.04 -25.64 -20.68
N GLY A 240 26.74 -25.76 -19.54
CA GLY A 240 27.73 -24.73 -19.15
C GLY A 240 27.10 -23.35 -18.93
N GLU A 241 25.95 -23.34 -18.28
CA GLU A 241 25.17 -22.14 -17.96
C GLU A 241 24.61 -21.40 -19.21
N LYS A 242 24.59 -22.06 -20.37
CA LYS A 242 23.94 -21.51 -21.57
C LYS A 242 22.45 -21.66 -21.53
N LEU A 243 21.91 -22.65 -20.83
CA LEU A 243 20.48 -22.88 -20.68
C LEU A 243 20.11 -22.77 -19.20
N GLU A 244 19.24 -21.86 -18.88
CA GLU A 244 18.60 -21.71 -17.57
C GLU A 244 17.12 -22.04 -17.71
N LEU A 245 16.64 -22.97 -16.89
CA LEU A 245 15.23 -23.31 -16.76
C LEU A 245 14.81 -23.04 -15.31
N GLY A 246 13.71 -22.34 -15.14
CA GLY A 246 13.24 -21.97 -13.82
C GLY A 246 11.73 -21.98 -13.69
N MET A 247 11.31 -22.00 -12.44
CA MET A 247 9.91 -21.93 -12.01
C MET A 247 9.79 -20.89 -10.92
N ARG A 248 8.71 -20.11 -10.99
CA ARG A 248 8.30 -19.18 -9.93
C ARG A 248 6.98 -19.62 -9.33
N GLY A 249 6.90 -19.56 -8.02
CA GLY A 249 5.68 -19.79 -7.27
C GLY A 249 5.33 -18.55 -6.47
N ILE A 250 4.08 -18.14 -6.53
CA ILE A 250 3.54 -17.04 -5.71
C ILE A 250 2.33 -17.60 -4.96
N TYR A 251 2.35 -17.48 -3.64
CA TYR A 251 1.23 -17.81 -2.78
C TYR A 251 0.83 -16.61 -1.94
N HIS A 252 -0.44 -16.29 -1.95
CA HIS A 252 -1.07 -15.34 -1.05
C HIS A 252 -2.22 -16.02 -0.31
N SER A 253 -2.22 -15.91 1.02
CA SER A 253 -3.36 -16.34 1.80
C SER A 253 -4.56 -15.42 1.57
N ARG A 254 -5.73 -15.86 1.97
CA ARG A 254 -6.93 -15.03 2.00
C ARG A 254 -6.70 -13.78 2.84
N ALA A 255 -7.13 -12.62 2.31
CA ALA A 255 -7.13 -11.35 3.02
C ALA A 255 -8.54 -11.10 3.60
N LYS A 256 -8.79 -11.57 4.82
CA LYS A 256 -10.05 -11.37 5.55
C LYS A 256 -9.74 -10.87 6.96
N PRO A 257 -10.40 -9.79 7.42
CA PRO A 257 -10.24 -9.34 8.80
C PRO A 257 -10.66 -10.45 9.79
N SER A 258 -9.91 -10.60 10.86
CA SER A 258 -10.10 -11.70 11.83
C SER A 258 -11.44 -11.62 12.55
N ASN A 259 -11.96 -10.42 12.79
CA ASN A 259 -13.22 -10.16 13.48
C ASN A 259 -14.42 -9.91 12.52
N TYR A 260 -14.24 -10.17 11.22
CA TYR A 260 -15.28 -9.89 10.21
C TYR A 260 -16.60 -10.59 10.51
N ASP A 261 -16.57 -11.91 10.72
CA ASP A 261 -17.78 -12.70 10.95
C ASP A 261 -18.47 -12.32 12.27
N GLN A 262 -17.68 -11.95 13.29
CA GLN A 262 -18.21 -11.49 14.57
C GLN A 262 -18.95 -10.15 14.44
N LEU A 263 -18.38 -9.19 13.71
CA LEU A 263 -19.04 -7.90 13.48
C LEU A 263 -20.27 -8.05 12.58
N LEU A 264 -20.19 -8.92 11.58
CA LEU A 264 -21.34 -9.23 10.71
C LEU A 264 -22.50 -9.81 11.52
N ALA A 265 -22.23 -10.77 12.39
CA ALA A 265 -23.25 -11.40 13.24
C ALA A 265 -23.91 -10.41 14.23
N LYS A 266 -23.19 -9.37 14.62
CA LYS A 266 -23.71 -8.28 15.48
C LYS A 266 -24.43 -7.17 14.69
N GLY A 267 -24.55 -7.28 13.38
CA GLY A 267 -25.19 -6.29 12.52
C GLY A 267 -24.29 -5.14 12.08
N PHE A 268 -22.99 -5.19 12.38
CA PHE A 268 -22.01 -4.16 12.01
C PHE A 268 -21.23 -4.47 10.71
N GLY A 269 -21.81 -5.25 9.81
CA GLY A 269 -21.18 -5.57 8.52
C GLY A 269 -20.81 -4.34 7.70
N GLN A 270 -21.53 -3.22 7.87
CA GLN A 270 -21.26 -1.95 7.21
C GLN A 270 -19.89 -1.37 7.55
N VAL A 271 -19.27 -1.74 8.67
CA VAL A 271 -17.90 -1.34 8.99
C VAL A 271 -16.93 -1.73 7.87
N TYR A 272 -17.24 -2.81 7.15
CA TYR A 272 -16.44 -3.32 6.05
C TYR A 272 -17.12 -3.19 4.67
N ALA A 273 -18.40 -2.87 4.61
CA ALA A 273 -19.26 -3.16 3.45
C ALA A 273 -19.15 -2.17 2.28
N ARG A 274 -18.53 -1.00 2.45
CA ARG A 274 -18.61 0.07 1.44
C ARG A 274 -17.59 0.01 0.31
N THR A 275 -16.76 -1.00 0.25
CA THR A 275 -15.59 -0.98 -0.66
C THR A 275 -15.76 -1.77 -1.95
N GLY A 276 -16.87 -2.47 -2.16
CA GLY A 276 -17.07 -3.29 -3.37
C GLY A 276 -16.07 -4.44 -3.54
N LYS A 277 -15.04 -4.52 -2.70
CA LYS A 277 -14.10 -5.64 -2.70
C LYS A 277 -14.81 -6.85 -2.08
N PRO A 278 -14.84 -8.00 -2.76
CA PRO A 278 -15.37 -9.22 -2.19
C PRO A 278 -14.63 -9.49 -0.87
N HIS A 279 -15.33 -9.47 0.24
CA HIS A 279 -14.72 -9.65 1.55
C HIS A 279 -13.95 -10.97 1.60
N GLY A 280 -12.67 -10.86 1.85
CA GLY A 280 -11.79 -12.00 1.93
C GLY A 280 -11.49 -12.63 0.59
N GLY A 281 -10.83 -11.90 -0.30
CA GLY A 281 -10.32 -12.46 -1.55
C GLY A 281 -9.76 -13.86 -1.35
N HIS A 282 -9.98 -14.74 -2.30
CA HIS A 282 -9.52 -16.13 -2.21
C HIS A 282 -8.00 -16.18 -2.09
N ALA A 283 -7.50 -17.22 -1.43
CA ALA A 283 -6.08 -17.53 -1.52
C ALA A 283 -5.71 -17.77 -2.98
N ALA A 284 -4.59 -17.23 -3.40
CA ALA A 284 -4.10 -17.40 -4.77
C ALA A 284 -2.77 -18.13 -4.76
N THR A 285 -2.66 -19.14 -5.61
CA THR A 285 -1.41 -19.85 -5.89
C THR A 285 -1.14 -19.80 -7.38
N LEU A 286 -0.07 -19.14 -7.78
CA LEU A 286 0.29 -18.97 -9.17
C LEU A 286 1.64 -19.60 -9.41
N TRP A 287 1.75 -20.29 -10.53
CA TRP A 287 2.98 -20.91 -10.99
C TRP A 287 3.34 -20.40 -12.36
N ASP A 288 4.58 -19.96 -12.51
CA ASP A 288 5.18 -19.56 -13.77
C ASP A 288 6.36 -20.47 -14.07
N VAL A 289 6.64 -20.69 -15.35
CA VAL A 289 7.86 -21.35 -15.79
C VAL A 289 8.56 -20.51 -16.83
N TYR A 290 9.86 -20.57 -16.84
CA TYR A 290 10.65 -19.83 -17.81
C TYR A 290 11.89 -20.60 -18.26
N GLY A 291 12.33 -20.28 -19.46
CA GLY A 291 13.58 -20.75 -20.01
C GLY A 291 14.34 -19.60 -20.67
N ARG A 292 15.63 -19.58 -20.47
CA ARG A 292 16.56 -18.66 -21.12
C ARG A 292 17.68 -19.46 -21.77
N TYR A 293 17.87 -19.27 -23.07
CA TYR A 293 18.94 -19.93 -23.79
C TYR A 293 19.85 -18.90 -24.47
N ARG A 294 21.15 -18.99 -24.15
CA ARG A 294 22.19 -18.16 -24.77
C ARG A 294 22.69 -18.87 -26.03
N LEU A 295 22.11 -18.49 -27.17
CA LEU A 295 22.50 -19.00 -28.48
C LEU A 295 23.93 -18.57 -28.86
N HIS A 296 24.24 -17.31 -28.63
CA HIS A 296 25.53 -16.68 -28.92
C HIS A 296 25.88 -15.68 -27.81
N LYS A 297 27.14 -15.22 -27.73
CA LYS A 297 27.55 -14.21 -26.74
C LYS A 297 26.68 -12.96 -26.75
N ASN A 298 26.13 -12.63 -27.92
CA ASN A 298 25.28 -11.46 -28.14
C ASN A 298 23.81 -11.80 -28.37
N LEU A 299 23.39 -13.07 -28.28
CA LEU A 299 22.02 -13.46 -28.63
C LEU A 299 21.43 -14.40 -27.58
N ASN A 300 20.35 -13.97 -26.95
CA ASN A 300 19.58 -14.76 -25.99
C ASN A 300 18.14 -14.94 -26.47
N VAL A 301 17.62 -16.15 -26.27
CA VAL A 301 16.20 -16.50 -26.43
C VAL A 301 15.59 -16.67 -25.06
N ASN A 302 14.43 -16.10 -24.83
CA ASN A 302 13.66 -16.23 -23.60
C ASN A 302 12.27 -16.79 -23.94
N LEU A 303 11.82 -17.76 -23.17
CA LEU A 303 10.47 -18.30 -23.19
C LEU A 303 9.89 -18.21 -21.79
N GLY A 304 8.67 -17.74 -21.66
CA GLY A 304 7.97 -17.66 -20.38
C GLY A 304 6.53 -18.12 -20.52
N ILE A 305 6.02 -18.80 -19.52
CA ILE A 305 4.61 -19.12 -19.36
C ILE A 305 4.22 -18.66 -17.98
N THR A 306 3.39 -17.62 -17.90
CA THR A 306 2.83 -17.14 -16.63
C THR A 306 1.46 -17.76 -16.40
N ASN A 307 1.11 -17.93 -15.12
CA ASN A 307 -0.10 -18.63 -14.69
C ASN A 307 -0.26 -19.97 -15.39
N LEU A 308 0.76 -20.82 -15.23
CA LEU A 308 0.87 -22.15 -15.89
C LEU A 308 -0.39 -23.00 -15.73
N THR A 309 -1.01 -22.96 -14.55
CA THR A 309 -2.22 -23.72 -14.20
C THR A 309 -3.50 -23.10 -14.76
N ASN A 310 -3.43 -21.92 -15.38
CA ASN A 310 -4.57 -21.14 -15.84
C ASN A 310 -5.61 -20.93 -14.73
N CYS A 311 -5.13 -20.63 -13.53
CA CYS A 311 -5.97 -20.37 -12.38
C CYS A 311 -6.73 -19.05 -12.56
N TYR A 312 -8.03 -19.05 -12.34
CA TYR A 312 -8.81 -17.82 -12.18
C TYR A 312 -8.56 -17.28 -10.77
N TYR A 313 -8.12 -16.04 -10.67
CA TYR A 313 -7.86 -15.41 -9.38
C TYR A 313 -8.17 -13.92 -9.40
N LEU A 314 -8.55 -13.42 -8.22
CA LEU A 314 -8.53 -12.00 -7.92
C LEU A 314 -7.24 -11.73 -7.16
N ASP A 315 -6.42 -10.80 -7.65
CA ASP A 315 -5.16 -10.47 -6.97
C ASP A 315 -5.46 -9.92 -5.57
N PRO A 316 -5.11 -10.64 -4.50
CA PRO A 316 -5.38 -10.20 -3.13
C PRO A 316 -4.60 -8.94 -2.74
N MET A 317 -3.58 -8.57 -3.50
CA MET A 317 -2.82 -7.33 -3.33
C MET A 317 -3.43 -6.16 -4.09
N SER A 318 -4.35 -6.42 -5.02
CA SER A 318 -5.06 -5.38 -5.76
C SER A 318 -6.24 -4.83 -4.97
N ASN A 319 -6.47 -3.53 -5.09
CA ASN A 319 -7.67 -2.87 -4.56
C ASN A 319 -8.86 -2.89 -5.54
N THR A 320 -8.71 -3.55 -6.68
CA THR A 320 -9.78 -3.73 -7.67
C THR A 320 -10.32 -5.15 -7.60
N ALA A 321 -11.58 -5.32 -8.00
CA ALA A 321 -12.19 -6.64 -8.13
C ALA A 321 -11.94 -7.26 -9.53
N ALA A 322 -10.98 -6.72 -10.28
CA ALA A 322 -10.65 -7.25 -11.59
C ALA A 322 -9.86 -8.57 -11.47
N PRO A 323 -10.21 -9.58 -12.26
CA PRO A 323 -9.45 -10.82 -12.31
C PRO A 323 -8.04 -10.59 -12.86
N GLY A 324 -7.10 -11.35 -12.36
CA GLY A 324 -5.76 -11.39 -12.90
C GLY A 324 -5.71 -12.08 -14.27
N PRO A 325 -4.61 -11.91 -15.03
CA PRO A 325 -4.46 -12.52 -16.35
C PRO A 325 -4.51 -14.06 -16.29
N GLY A 326 -5.12 -14.66 -17.28
CA GLY A 326 -5.03 -16.10 -17.55
C GLY A 326 -3.63 -16.51 -17.96
N ARG A 327 -3.48 -17.79 -18.35
CA ARG A 327 -2.21 -18.31 -18.87
C ARG A 327 -1.74 -17.48 -20.06
N THR A 328 -0.51 -17.00 -19.97
CA THR A 328 0.11 -16.18 -21.03
C THR A 328 1.45 -16.78 -21.40
N VAL A 329 1.69 -16.93 -22.69
CA VAL A 329 2.97 -17.39 -23.25
C VAL A 329 3.70 -16.19 -23.85
N THR A 330 4.95 -16.02 -23.46
CA THR A 330 5.82 -14.96 -23.97
C THR A 330 7.05 -15.53 -24.62
N PHE A 331 7.41 -15.04 -25.79
CA PHE A 331 8.66 -15.32 -26.46
C PHE A 331 9.44 -14.02 -26.65
N GLY A 332 10.71 -14.05 -26.34
CA GLY A 332 11.59 -12.89 -26.46
C GLY A 332 12.94 -13.25 -27.09
N LEU A 333 13.45 -12.36 -27.93
CA LEU A 333 14.77 -12.40 -28.49
C LEU A 333 15.54 -11.15 -28.06
N THR A 334 16.72 -11.31 -27.48
CA THR A 334 17.57 -10.19 -27.09
C THR A 334 18.89 -10.27 -27.83
N ALA A 335 19.16 -9.29 -28.69
CA ALA A 335 20.43 -9.14 -29.40
C ALA A 335 21.18 -7.91 -28.87
N LYS A 336 22.50 -8.03 -28.69
CA LYS A 336 23.40 -6.93 -28.34
C LYS A 336 24.33 -6.70 -29.52
N PHE A 337 24.43 -5.48 -29.96
CA PHE A 337 25.28 -5.05 -31.07
C PHE A 337 26.53 -4.34 -30.55
#